data_f788e493f0756e5a0cc986b6fafa214c
#
_entry.id   f788e493f0756e5a0cc986b6fafa214c
#
_cell.length_a   1.000
_cell.length_b   1.000
_cell.length_c   1.000
_cell.angle_alpha   90.00
_cell.angle_beta   90.00
_cell.angle_gamma   90.00
#
_symmetry.space_group_name_H-M   'P 1'
#
loop_
_entity.id
_entity.type
_entity.pdbx_description
1 polymer ?
#
loop_
_entity_poly.entity_id
_entity_poly.type
_entity_poly.pdbx_seq_one_letter_code
_entity_poly.pdbx_strand_id
1 'polypeptide(L)'
;LTFRTCVAMFYVMRTDATTIAEYLQQIPQQWKTLVDVTRERLLASIPSGYDESLRWGMISYEVPLEVSGPTYNHQPLMFAALAAQKNYCSLYLSAIYSDPARRGQLEKAFDEIGKRPNLGKSCVRFTSLQDIPFEAIGNMLSQIPVDEFLTMYRRAKTL
;
A
#
# COMPACT_ATOMS: atom_id res chain seq x y z
N LEU A 1 0.46 -13.83 -8.97
CA LEU A 1 -0.65 -13.08 -8.37
C LEU A 1 -1.00 -11.94 -9.30
N THR A 2 -2.09 -12.06 -10.02
CA THR A 2 -2.58 -11.04 -10.95
C THR A 2 -3.13 -9.85 -10.16
N PHE A 3 -3.01 -8.63 -10.69
CA PHE A 3 -3.64 -7.41 -10.17
C PHE A 3 -5.16 -7.57 -9.88
N ARG A 4 -5.80 -8.57 -10.50
CA ARG A 4 -7.20 -8.95 -10.24
C ARG A 4 -7.46 -9.51 -8.83
N THR A 5 -6.47 -10.14 -8.21
CA THR A 5 -6.63 -10.79 -6.89
C THR A 5 -6.49 -9.79 -5.73
N CYS A 6 -5.96 -8.59 -5.99
CA CYS A 6 -5.68 -7.60 -4.94
C CYS A 6 -6.94 -6.92 -4.37
N VAL A 7 -8.06 -6.92 -5.11
CA VAL A 7 -9.29 -6.17 -4.71
C VAL A 7 -10.33 -7.04 -4.01
N ALA A 8 -10.18 -8.36 -4.02
CA ALA A 8 -11.30 -9.25 -3.70
C ALA A 8 -11.53 -9.52 -2.20
N MET A 9 -10.69 -9.07 -1.26
CA MET A 9 -10.89 -9.37 0.17
C MET A 9 -10.19 -8.38 1.11
N PHE A 10 -10.53 -7.10 1.00
CA PHE A 10 -10.16 -6.13 2.03
C PHE A 10 -11.14 -6.23 3.20
N TYR A 11 -10.77 -6.93 4.24
CA TYR A 11 -11.47 -6.84 5.52
C TYR A 11 -10.98 -5.56 6.22
N VAL A 12 -11.39 -4.41 5.71
CA VAL A 12 -11.06 -3.10 6.27
C VAL A 12 -12.09 -2.76 7.33
N MET A 13 -11.64 -2.14 8.42
CA MET A 13 -12.54 -1.60 9.42
C MET A 13 -13.50 -0.59 8.74
N ARG A 14 -14.81 -0.81 8.88
CA ARG A 14 -15.80 0.10 8.29
C ARG A 14 -15.73 1.45 8.99
N THR A 15 -15.49 2.49 8.22
CA THR A 15 -15.61 3.89 8.61
C THR A 15 -16.60 4.57 7.68
N ASP A 16 -17.32 5.58 8.17
CA ASP A 16 -18.18 6.43 7.34
C ASP A 16 -17.40 7.63 6.77
N ALA A 17 -16.08 7.63 6.95
CA ALA A 17 -15.19 8.70 6.50
C ALA A 17 -15.23 8.83 4.98
N THR A 18 -15.32 10.07 4.51
CA THR A 18 -15.25 10.44 3.10
C THR A 18 -13.95 11.15 2.74
N THR A 19 -13.22 11.62 3.75
CA THR A 19 -11.92 12.28 3.62
C THR A 19 -10.88 11.61 4.50
N ILE A 20 -9.59 11.80 4.15
CA ILE A 20 -8.47 11.30 4.97
C ILE A 20 -8.51 11.89 6.38
N ALA A 21 -8.86 13.19 6.51
CA ALA A 21 -8.98 13.84 7.82
C ALA A 21 -10.04 13.18 8.71
N GLU A 22 -11.22 12.89 8.16
CA GLU A 22 -12.27 12.15 8.87
C GLU A 22 -11.83 10.73 9.23
N TYR A 23 -11.15 10.04 8.31
CA TYR A 23 -10.62 8.70 8.55
C TYR A 23 -9.64 8.68 9.74
N LEU A 24 -8.69 9.62 9.78
CA LEU A 24 -7.74 9.75 10.88
C LEU A 24 -8.41 10.08 12.22
N GLN A 25 -9.57 10.73 12.21
CA GLN A 25 -10.35 10.94 13.43
C GLN A 25 -11.07 9.67 13.91
N GLN A 26 -11.54 8.82 12.99
CA GLN A 26 -12.37 7.65 13.27
C GLN A 26 -11.58 6.37 13.60
N ILE A 27 -10.31 6.26 13.17
CA ILE A 27 -9.51 5.07 13.48
C ILE A 27 -9.27 4.91 14.98
N PRO A 28 -9.06 3.68 15.49
CA PRO A 28 -8.78 3.44 16.90
C PRO A 28 -7.61 4.29 17.41
N GLN A 29 -7.77 4.90 18.57
CA GLN A 29 -6.79 5.80 19.17
C GLN A 29 -5.38 5.18 19.23
N GLN A 30 -5.31 3.88 19.52
CA GLN A 30 -4.05 3.15 19.61
C GLN A 30 -3.25 3.12 18.29
N TRP A 31 -3.90 3.30 17.13
CA TRP A 31 -3.26 3.27 15.82
C TRP A 31 -2.92 4.65 15.25
N LYS A 32 -3.43 5.74 15.84
CA LYS A 32 -3.27 7.09 15.27
C LYS A 32 -1.82 7.45 15.01
N THR A 33 -0.98 7.37 16.02
CA THR A 33 0.46 7.69 15.88
C THR A 33 1.14 6.77 14.86
N LEU A 34 0.81 5.47 14.86
CA LEU A 34 1.40 4.50 13.93
C LEU A 34 1.01 4.80 12.48
N VAL A 35 -0.27 5.15 12.26
CA VAL A 35 -0.79 5.53 10.94
C VAL A 35 -0.17 6.85 10.48
N ASP A 36 -0.12 7.86 11.34
CA ASP A 36 0.44 9.18 11.00
C ASP A 36 1.91 9.07 10.58
N VAL A 37 2.75 8.41 11.38
CA VAL A 37 4.17 8.22 11.06
C VAL A 37 4.36 7.38 9.79
N THR A 38 3.55 6.33 9.61
CA THR A 38 3.62 5.51 8.40
C THR A 38 3.23 6.31 7.16
N ARG A 39 2.16 7.10 7.24
CA ARG A 39 1.72 8.00 6.17
C ARG A 39 2.79 9.01 5.77
N GLU A 40 3.41 9.67 6.75
CA GLU A 40 4.52 10.62 6.50
C GLU A 40 5.68 9.95 5.75
N ARG A 41 6.07 8.75 6.14
CA ARG A 41 7.14 7.99 5.48
C ARG A 41 6.76 7.58 4.04
N LEU A 42 5.51 7.19 3.81
CA LEU A 42 5.01 6.88 2.47
C LEU A 42 5.03 8.11 1.57
N LEU A 43 4.52 9.24 2.05
CA LEU A 43 4.52 10.51 1.32
C LEU A 43 5.95 10.98 0.97
N ALA A 44 6.91 10.75 1.85
CA ALA A 44 8.32 11.08 1.62
C ALA A 44 9.00 10.15 0.58
N SER A 45 8.46 8.95 0.37
CA SER A 45 9.08 7.90 -0.46
C SER A 45 8.41 7.71 -1.80
N ILE A 46 7.11 7.94 -1.90
CA ILE A 46 6.34 7.73 -3.13
C ILE A 46 6.69 8.82 -4.14
N PRO A 47 7.06 8.45 -5.38
CA PRO A 47 7.39 9.42 -6.42
C PRO A 47 6.21 10.34 -6.77
N SER A 48 6.48 11.48 -7.39
CA SER A 48 5.45 12.38 -7.91
C SER A 48 4.57 11.68 -8.98
N GLY A 49 3.32 12.11 -9.09
CA GLY A 49 2.35 11.58 -10.05
C GLY A 49 1.40 10.51 -9.48
N TYR A 50 1.59 10.11 -8.23
CA TYR A 50 0.60 9.36 -7.47
C TYR A 50 -0.22 10.30 -6.62
N ASP A 51 -1.54 10.12 -6.62
CA ASP A 51 -2.47 10.88 -5.79
C ASP A 51 -2.73 10.15 -4.47
N GLU A 52 -2.84 10.91 -3.38
CA GLU A 52 -3.33 10.38 -2.11
C GLU A 52 -4.84 10.58 -2.00
N SER A 53 -5.58 9.51 -1.74
CA SER A 53 -7.04 9.55 -1.60
C SER A 53 -7.53 8.63 -0.48
N LEU A 54 -8.78 8.80 -0.05
CA LEU A 54 -9.46 7.81 0.76
C LEU A 54 -10.28 6.90 -0.16
N ARG A 55 -9.91 5.63 -0.24
CA ARG A 55 -10.58 4.66 -1.10
C ARG A 55 -10.71 3.31 -0.39
N TRP A 56 -11.87 2.70 -0.49
CA TRP A 56 -12.20 1.42 0.18
C TRP A 56 -11.92 1.42 1.69
N GLY A 57 -12.07 2.58 2.36
CA GLY A 57 -11.76 2.73 3.78
C GLY A 57 -10.27 2.69 4.12
N MET A 58 -9.40 3.03 3.17
CA MET A 58 -7.94 3.07 3.31
C MET A 58 -7.39 4.38 2.78
N ILE A 59 -6.25 4.82 3.31
CA ILE A 59 -5.44 5.87 2.67
C ILE A 59 -4.74 5.20 1.49
N SER A 60 -5.13 5.55 0.29
CA SER A 60 -4.66 4.98 -0.98
C SER A 60 -3.73 5.96 -1.70
N TYR A 61 -2.65 5.43 -2.25
CA TYR A 61 -1.75 6.12 -3.17
C TYR A 61 -1.95 5.49 -4.54
N GLU A 62 -2.39 6.27 -5.51
CA GLU A 62 -2.94 5.71 -6.74
C GLU A 62 -2.59 6.51 -7.98
N VAL A 63 -2.55 5.86 -9.14
CA VAL A 63 -2.47 6.52 -10.43
C VAL A 63 -3.89 6.90 -10.86
N PRO A 64 -4.17 8.20 -11.10
CA PRO A 64 -5.48 8.66 -11.58
C PRO A 64 -5.93 7.96 -12.86
N LEU A 65 -7.25 7.81 -13.05
CA LEU A 65 -7.82 7.15 -14.24
C LEU A 65 -7.47 7.85 -15.54
N GLU A 66 -7.37 9.16 -15.55
CA GLU A 66 -6.96 9.96 -16.72
C GLU A 66 -5.51 9.66 -17.14
N VAL A 67 -4.66 9.19 -16.23
CA VAL A 67 -3.27 8.81 -16.48
C VAL A 67 -3.15 7.31 -16.78
N SER A 68 -3.81 6.46 -15.98
CA SER A 68 -3.75 5.00 -16.15
C SER A 68 -4.54 4.51 -17.35
N GLY A 69 -5.55 5.24 -17.79
CA GLY A 69 -6.58 4.75 -18.69
C GLY A 69 -7.51 3.74 -18.01
N PRO A 70 -8.35 3.05 -18.78
CA PRO A 70 -9.31 2.10 -18.23
C PRO A 70 -8.67 0.97 -17.44
N THR A 71 -9.02 0.84 -16.17
CA THR A 71 -8.63 -0.26 -15.30
C THR A 71 -9.70 -1.35 -15.30
N TYR A 72 -9.36 -2.55 -14.77
CA TYR A 72 -10.29 -3.68 -14.73
C TYR A 72 -11.57 -3.43 -13.88
N ASN A 73 -11.50 -2.51 -12.94
CA ASN A 73 -12.60 -2.18 -12.04
C ASN A 73 -13.08 -0.72 -12.18
N HIS A 74 -12.61 -0.01 -13.20
CA HIS A 74 -12.94 1.40 -13.47
C HIS A 74 -12.59 2.34 -12.31
N GLN A 75 -11.62 1.97 -11.47
CA GLN A 75 -11.10 2.80 -10.38
C GLN A 75 -9.64 3.16 -10.64
N PRO A 76 -9.11 4.25 -10.05
CA PRO A 76 -7.70 4.54 -10.06
C PRO A 76 -6.85 3.34 -9.67
N LEU A 77 -5.65 3.25 -10.23
CA LEU A 77 -4.77 2.10 -10.05
C LEU A 77 -3.99 2.23 -8.74
N MET A 78 -4.32 1.41 -7.76
CA MET A 78 -3.68 1.43 -6.44
C MET A 78 -2.21 0.97 -6.53
N PHE A 79 -1.31 1.85 -6.13
CA PHE A 79 0.13 1.60 -5.97
C PHE A 79 0.47 1.06 -4.59
N ALA A 80 0.00 1.76 -3.56
CA ALA A 80 0.10 1.39 -2.16
C ALA A 80 -1.14 1.84 -1.39
N ALA A 81 -1.43 1.26 -0.23
CA ALA A 81 -2.46 1.76 0.66
C ALA A 81 -2.17 1.41 2.11
N LEU A 82 -2.62 2.27 3.03
CA LEU A 82 -2.47 2.11 4.47
C LEU A 82 -3.84 2.03 5.12
N ALA A 83 -4.05 1.02 5.96
CA ALA A 83 -5.29 0.83 6.70
C ALA A 83 -5.04 0.51 8.18
N ALA A 84 -5.80 1.16 9.06
CA ALA A 84 -5.97 0.71 10.44
C ALA A 84 -7.02 -0.40 10.48
N GLN A 85 -6.70 -1.49 11.15
CA GLN A 85 -7.60 -2.62 11.38
C GLN A 85 -7.92 -2.74 12.88
N LYS A 86 -8.78 -3.67 13.25
CA LYS A 86 -9.10 -3.89 14.65
C LYS A 86 -7.86 -4.20 15.51
N ASN A 87 -6.98 -5.08 15.01
CA ASN A 87 -5.88 -5.65 15.79
C ASN A 87 -4.47 -5.32 15.25
N TYR A 88 -4.35 -4.62 14.13
CA TYR A 88 -3.09 -4.28 13.46
C TYR A 88 -3.29 -3.17 12.43
N CYS A 89 -2.21 -2.59 11.94
CA CYS A 89 -2.22 -1.81 10.70
C CYS A 89 -1.79 -2.68 9.52
N SER A 90 -2.31 -2.39 8.34
CA SER A 90 -1.94 -3.06 7.09
C SER A 90 -1.37 -2.08 6.10
N LEU A 91 -0.22 -2.41 5.53
CA LEU A 91 0.37 -1.69 4.41
C LEU A 91 0.28 -2.56 3.15
N TYR A 92 -0.54 -2.14 2.19
CA TYR A 92 -0.70 -2.78 0.90
C TYR A 92 0.35 -2.24 -0.06
N LEU A 93 1.06 -3.12 -0.75
CA LEU A 93 2.22 -2.80 -1.58
C LEU A 93 2.07 -3.47 -2.96
N SER A 94 1.11 -2.99 -3.76
CA SER A 94 0.73 -3.63 -5.03
C SER A 94 1.92 -3.78 -5.99
N ALA A 95 2.74 -2.75 -6.12
CA ALA A 95 3.91 -2.77 -7.00
C ALA A 95 4.98 -3.78 -6.55
N ILE A 96 5.20 -3.91 -5.23
CA ILE A 96 6.19 -4.85 -4.69
C ILE A 96 5.69 -6.29 -4.80
N TYR A 97 4.41 -6.53 -4.50
CA TYR A 97 3.83 -7.88 -4.54
C TYR A 97 3.61 -8.42 -5.96
N SER A 98 3.51 -7.55 -6.96
CA SER A 98 3.39 -7.95 -8.36
C SER A 98 4.71 -8.34 -9.02
N ASP A 99 5.84 -8.06 -8.37
CA ASP A 99 7.19 -8.36 -8.86
C ASP A 99 7.89 -9.36 -7.92
N PRO A 100 8.16 -10.61 -8.35
CA PRO A 100 8.81 -11.61 -7.50
C PRO A 100 10.18 -11.18 -6.96
N ALA A 101 10.96 -10.40 -7.73
CA ALA A 101 12.27 -9.92 -7.29
C ALA A 101 12.13 -8.91 -6.16
N ARG A 102 11.21 -7.93 -6.29
CA ARG A 102 10.93 -6.95 -5.22
C ARG A 102 10.33 -7.61 -3.99
N ARG A 103 9.48 -8.62 -4.18
CA ARG A 103 8.96 -9.39 -3.05
C ARG A 103 10.07 -10.12 -2.29
N GLY A 104 11.03 -10.73 -2.99
CA GLY A 104 12.21 -11.32 -2.36
C GLY A 104 13.08 -10.30 -1.62
N GLN A 105 13.22 -9.08 -2.15
CA GLN A 105 13.90 -7.99 -1.46
C GLN A 105 13.17 -7.58 -0.18
N LEU A 106 11.84 -7.52 -0.20
CA LEU A 106 11.04 -7.24 0.99
C LEU A 106 11.24 -8.30 2.08
N GLU A 107 11.21 -9.58 1.72
CA GLU A 107 11.44 -10.69 2.65
C GLU A 107 12.84 -10.61 3.28
N LYS A 108 13.87 -10.35 2.47
CA LYS A 108 15.24 -10.12 2.94
C LYS A 108 15.35 -8.92 3.89
N ALA A 109 14.65 -7.83 3.61
CA ALA A 109 14.65 -6.66 4.47
C ALA A 109 14.07 -6.95 5.86
N PHE A 110 13.10 -7.87 5.98
CA PHE A 110 12.64 -8.35 7.28
C PHE A 110 13.69 -9.16 8.02
N ASP A 111 14.44 -10.02 7.32
CA ASP A 111 15.56 -10.76 7.93
C ASP A 111 16.64 -9.82 8.47
N GLU A 112 16.96 -8.75 7.73
CA GLU A 112 17.94 -7.74 8.10
C GLU A 112 17.58 -6.99 9.40
N ILE A 113 16.28 -6.75 9.65
CA ILE A 113 15.83 -6.15 10.93
C ILE A 113 15.55 -7.20 12.01
N GLY A 114 15.81 -8.49 11.74
CA GLY A 114 15.60 -9.59 12.70
C GLY A 114 14.14 -9.83 13.04
N LYS A 115 13.22 -9.55 12.12
CA LYS A 115 11.78 -9.72 12.32
C LYS A 115 11.18 -10.77 11.38
N ARG A 116 10.27 -11.56 11.91
CA ARG A 116 9.46 -12.46 11.09
C ARG A 116 8.33 -11.65 10.44
N PRO A 117 8.22 -11.63 9.10
CA PRO A 117 7.20 -10.86 8.43
C PRO A 117 5.80 -11.46 8.66
N ASN A 118 4.81 -10.60 8.94
CA ASN A 118 3.40 -10.97 8.91
C ASN A 118 2.81 -10.55 7.56
N LEU A 119 2.98 -11.42 6.56
CA LEU A 119 2.58 -11.15 5.18
C LEU A 119 1.19 -11.72 4.90
N GLY A 120 0.32 -10.87 4.35
CA GLY A 120 -0.91 -11.27 3.70
C GLY A 120 -0.69 -11.53 2.20
N LYS A 121 -1.78 -11.71 1.45
CA LYS A 121 -1.73 -11.92 -0.02
C LYS A 121 -1.18 -10.71 -0.78
N SER A 122 -1.38 -9.51 -0.24
CA SER A 122 -0.97 -8.23 -0.86
C SER A 122 -0.54 -7.18 0.15
N CYS A 123 -0.44 -7.51 1.43
CA CYS A 123 -0.14 -6.57 2.50
C CYS A 123 0.85 -7.10 3.52
N VAL A 124 1.52 -6.18 4.17
CA VAL A 124 2.29 -6.38 5.40
C VAL A 124 1.42 -5.92 6.57
N ARG A 125 1.30 -6.74 7.61
CA ARG A 125 0.60 -6.41 8.86
C ARG A 125 1.62 -6.10 9.95
N PHE A 126 1.36 -5.05 10.72
CA PHE A 126 2.26 -4.61 11.78
C PHE A 126 1.50 -3.92 12.91
N THR A 127 2.09 -3.91 14.09
CA THR A 127 1.52 -3.30 15.31
C THR A 127 2.44 -2.24 15.89
N SER A 128 3.69 -2.17 15.43
CA SER A 128 4.64 -1.13 15.82
C SER A 128 5.58 -0.77 14.67
N LEU A 129 6.26 0.38 14.78
CA LEU A 129 7.22 0.85 13.78
C LEU A 129 8.43 -0.08 13.64
N GLN A 130 8.77 -0.82 14.69
CA GLN A 130 9.89 -1.76 14.71
C GLN A 130 9.57 -3.10 14.02
N ASP A 131 8.30 -3.37 13.72
CA ASP A 131 7.88 -4.63 13.10
C ASP A 131 8.01 -4.65 11.58
N ILE A 132 8.37 -3.53 10.96
CA ILE A 132 8.35 -3.36 9.51
C ILE A 132 9.58 -2.57 9.04
N PRO A 133 10.27 -3.04 7.96
CA PRO A 133 11.47 -2.40 7.42
C PRO A 133 11.12 -1.18 6.55
N PHE A 134 10.66 -0.09 7.17
CA PHE A 134 10.18 1.10 6.45
C PHE A 134 11.20 1.72 5.52
N GLU A 135 12.48 1.74 5.88
CA GLU A 135 13.54 2.31 5.05
C GLU A 135 13.68 1.52 3.74
N ALA A 136 13.73 0.20 3.83
CA ALA A 136 13.82 -0.66 2.66
C ALA A 136 12.55 -0.55 1.78
N ILE A 137 11.37 -0.51 2.41
CA ILE A 137 10.09 -0.31 1.68
C ILE A 137 10.10 1.04 0.97
N GLY A 138 10.47 2.11 1.66
CA GLY A 138 10.55 3.45 1.08
C GLY A 138 11.51 3.51 -0.11
N ASN A 139 12.68 2.89 0.02
CA ASN A 139 13.66 2.80 -1.06
C ASN A 139 13.12 2.02 -2.28
N MET A 140 12.40 0.92 -2.05
CA MET A 140 11.76 0.17 -3.15
C MET A 140 10.66 0.98 -3.84
N LEU A 141 9.81 1.66 -3.08
CA LEU A 141 8.72 2.48 -3.64
C LEU A 141 9.26 3.67 -4.43
N SER A 142 10.30 4.35 -3.94
CA SER A 142 10.90 5.52 -4.59
C SER A 142 11.50 5.23 -5.97
N GLN A 143 11.80 3.98 -6.25
CA GLN A 143 12.36 3.53 -7.53
C GLN A 143 11.28 3.18 -8.57
N ILE A 144 10.01 3.33 -8.27
CA ILE A 144 8.90 2.95 -9.17
C ILE A 144 8.09 4.19 -9.55
N PRO A 145 8.51 4.97 -10.54
CA PRO A 145 7.71 6.07 -11.08
C PRO A 145 6.44 5.55 -11.77
N VAL A 146 5.48 6.44 -12.02
CA VAL A 146 4.16 6.07 -12.56
C VAL A 146 4.24 5.30 -13.86
N ASP A 147 5.11 5.68 -14.78
CA ASP A 147 5.29 5.04 -16.10
C ASP A 147 5.80 3.60 -15.96
N GLU A 148 6.72 3.35 -15.03
CA GLU A 148 7.18 1.98 -14.73
C GLU A 148 6.04 1.15 -14.13
N PHE A 149 5.30 1.69 -13.17
CA PHE A 149 4.18 0.98 -12.56
C PHE A 149 3.07 0.65 -13.57
N LEU A 150 2.76 1.58 -14.49
CA LEU A 150 1.83 1.33 -15.59
C LEU A 150 2.35 0.24 -16.54
N THR A 151 3.63 0.20 -16.80
CA THR A 151 4.26 -0.87 -17.60
C THR A 151 4.12 -2.23 -16.93
N MET A 152 4.38 -2.31 -15.61
CA MET A 152 4.18 -3.53 -14.83
C MET A 152 2.72 -3.98 -14.86
N TYR A 153 1.79 -3.06 -14.67
CA TYR A 153 0.35 -3.34 -14.71
C TYR A 153 -0.11 -3.88 -16.08
N ARG A 154 0.34 -3.26 -17.18
CA ARG A 154 0.01 -3.68 -18.54
C ARG A 154 0.56 -5.07 -18.86
N ARG A 155 1.79 -5.38 -18.47
CA ARG A 155 2.39 -6.73 -18.61
C ARG A 155 1.59 -7.79 -17.85
N ALA A 156 1.15 -7.50 -16.65
CA ALA A 156 0.34 -8.43 -15.85
C ALA A 156 -1.07 -8.68 -16.43
N LYS A 157 -1.58 -7.78 -17.28
CA LYS A 157 -2.86 -7.97 -18.00
C LYS A 157 -2.74 -8.91 -19.21
N THR A 158 -1.54 -9.06 -19.76
CA THR A 158 -1.29 -9.82 -21.01
C THR A 158 -0.97 -11.29 -20.71
N LEU A 159 -0.82 -11.67 -19.46
CA LEU A 159 -0.62 -13.02 -18.95
C LEU A 159 -1.94 -13.61 -18.40
#